data_0d685868a9536f706770979744893bcd
#
_entry.id   0d685868a9536f706770979744893bcd
#
_cell.length_a   1.000
_cell.length_b   1.000
_cell.length_c   1.000
_cell.angle_alpha   90.00
_cell.angle_beta   90.00
_cell.angle_gamma   90.00
#
_symmetry.space_group_name_H-M   'P 1'
#
loop_
_entity.id
_entity.type
_entity.pdbx_description
1 polymer ?
#
loop_
_entity_poly.entity_id
_entity_poly.type
_entity_poly.pdbx_seq_one_letter_code
_entity_poly.pdbx_strand_id
1 'polypeptide(L)'
;SPRDAWVVALPLALGLLVLGFSAIVLGRAQAGGSHFYPPVADPVVKEECGSCHLAFAPSMLPANSWKRMMADLKNHFGDDASVDANTAKTITDYLVANAADTGGRRYSDKLMGGMTATNAPLRITELPRWTREHRKVPDWEWKHKDVRTKANCTACHADAALGYYDE
;
A
#
# COMPACT_ATOMS: atom_id res chain seq x y z
N SER A 1 -36.10 -73.14 46.97
CA SER A 1 -34.81 -73.31 46.36
C SER A 1 -34.54 -72.20 45.35
N PRO A 2 -33.50 -71.46 45.55
CA PRO A 2 -33.25 -70.16 44.81
C PRO A 2 -32.37 -70.38 43.63
N ARG A 3 -32.48 -69.50 42.66
CA ARG A 3 -31.48 -69.33 41.60
C ARG A 3 -31.29 -67.86 41.37
N ASP A 4 -30.18 -67.39 41.84
CA ASP A 4 -29.64 -66.06 41.67
C ASP A 4 -29.33 -65.77 40.20
N ALA A 5 -29.98 -64.81 39.65
CA ALA A 5 -29.63 -64.25 38.35
C ALA A 5 -28.92 -62.92 38.53
N TRP A 6 -27.63 -62.96 38.40
CA TRP A 6 -26.76 -61.75 38.35
C TRP A 6 -26.98 -61.00 37.09
N VAL A 7 -27.64 -59.89 37.21
CA VAL A 7 -27.73 -58.94 36.12
C VAL A 7 -26.51 -58.03 36.13
N VAL A 8 -25.59 -58.31 35.26
CA VAL A 8 -24.41 -57.44 35.06
C VAL A 8 -24.88 -56.20 34.26
N ALA A 9 -24.96 -55.11 34.94
CA ALA A 9 -25.21 -53.82 34.28
C ALA A 9 -23.90 -53.34 33.65
N LEU A 10 -23.84 -53.30 32.33
CA LEU A 10 -22.81 -52.59 31.58
C LEU A 10 -23.07 -51.08 31.62
N PRO A 11 -22.12 -50.27 32.03
CA PRO A 11 -22.24 -48.84 31.85
C PRO A 11 -21.94 -48.50 30.39
N LEU A 12 -22.94 -48.00 29.66
CA LEU A 12 -22.77 -47.32 28.39
C LEU A 12 -22.02 -46.01 28.62
N ALA A 13 -20.70 -46.06 28.41
CA ALA A 13 -19.90 -44.85 28.32
C ALA A 13 -20.24 -44.13 27.02
N LEU A 14 -21.13 -43.15 27.11
CA LEU A 14 -21.41 -42.23 26.03
C LEU A 14 -20.22 -41.29 25.86
N GLY A 15 -19.30 -41.66 24.98
CA GLY A 15 -18.19 -40.80 24.59
C GLY A 15 -18.70 -39.63 23.78
N LEU A 16 -18.83 -38.48 24.42
CA LEU A 16 -19.03 -37.19 23.73
C LEU A 16 -17.74 -36.86 22.95
N LEU A 17 -17.73 -37.18 21.68
CA LEU A 17 -16.74 -36.72 20.72
C LEU A 17 -16.99 -35.24 20.47
N VAL A 18 -16.36 -34.38 21.27
CA VAL A 18 -16.28 -32.95 21.00
C VAL A 18 -15.34 -32.79 19.81
N LEU A 19 -15.92 -32.75 18.62
CA LEU A 19 -15.24 -32.27 17.42
C LEU A 19 -14.95 -30.78 17.61
N GLY A 20 -13.77 -30.50 18.19
CA GLY A 20 -13.19 -29.16 18.19
C GLY A 20 -12.94 -28.73 16.77
N PHE A 21 -13.86 -27.95 16.22
CA PHE A 21 -13.63 -27.19 14.98
C PHE A 21 -12.59 -26.14 15.31
N SER A 22 -11.31 -26.50 15.24
CA SER A 22 -10.22 -25.54 15.21
C SER A 22 -10.35 -24.78 13.89
N ALA A 23 -11.03 -23.63 13.96
CA ALA A 23 -10.93 -22.63 12.89
C ALA A 23 -9.45 -22.23 12.81
N ILE A 24 -8.72 -22.88 11.93
CA ILE A 24 -7.41 -22.40 11.48
C ILE A 24 -7.71 -21.09 10.75
N VAL A 25 -7.62 -19.99 11.50
CA VAL A 25 -7.47 -18.66 10.90
C VAL A 25 -6.13 -18.73 10.17
N LEU A 26 -6.17 -19.10 8.91
CA LEU A 26 -5.08 -18.86 7.98
C LEU A 26 -4.91 -17.35 7.91
N GLY A 27 -4.19 -16.82 8.90
CA GLY A 27 -3.60 -15.49 8.76
C GLY A 27 -2.80 -15.56 7.47
N ARG A 28 -3.30 -14.91 6.41
CA ARG A 28 -2.47 -14.58 5.28
C ARG A 28 -1.30 -13.82 5.87
N ALA A 29 -0.17 -14.49 6.09
CA ALA A 29 1.10 -13.84 6.20
C ALA A 29 1.23 -13.08 4.87
N GLN A 30 0.93 -11.79 4.91
CA GLN A 30 1.34 -10.91 3.84
C GLN A 30 2.86 -10.98 3.89
N ALA A 31 3.43 -11.78 3.02
CA ALA A 31 4.83 -11.68 2.67
C ALA A 31 4.95 -10.25 2.13
N GLY A 32 5.29 -9.33 3.02
CA GLY A 32 5.55 -7.95 2.64
C GLY A 32 6.71 -8.00 1.67
N GLY A 33 6.41 -7.97 0.38
CA GLY A 33 7.38 -7.83 -0.68
C GLY A 33 8.27 -6.64 -0.35
N SER A 34 9.47 -6.60 -0.92
CA SER A 34 10.45 -5.54 -0.62
C SER A 34 9.98 -4.15 -1.11
N HIS A 35 8.84 -4.10 -1.82
CA HIS A 35 8.31 -2.90 -2.50
C HIS A 35 6.80 -2.72 -2.26
N PHE A 36 6.34 -2.89 -1.03
CA PHE A 36 4.95 -2.60 -0.66
C PHE A 36 4.81 -1.19 -0.08
N TYR A 37 3.95 -0.38 -0.70
CA TYR A 37 3.57 0.95 -0.26
C TYR A 37 2.06 0.98 -0.03
N PRO A 38 1.57 1.10 1.23
CA PRO A 38 0.14 1.07 1.52
C PRO A 38 -0.62 2.09 0.66
N PRO A 39 -1.65 1.66 -0.08
CA PRO A 39 -2.46 2.56 -0.90
C PRO A 39 -3.11 3.65 -0.07
N VAL A 40 -3.55 4.71 -0.74
CA VAL A 40 -4.38 5.75 -0.12
C VAL A 40 -5.65 5.13 0.44
N ALA A 41 -5.90 5.34 1.74
CA ALA A 41 -7.08 4.85 2.44
C ALA A 41 -8.16 5.93 2.61
N ASP A 42 -7.77 7.21 2.66
CA ASP A 42 -8.70 8.33 2.77
C ASP A 42 -9.51 8.49 1.48
N PRO A 43 -10.85 8.51 1.54
CA PRO A 43 -11.71 8.55 0.36
C PRO A 43 -11.58 9.86 -0.43
N VAL A 44 -11.40 11.00 0.24
CA VAL A 44 -11.25 12.30 -0.43
C VAL A 44 -9.93 12.33 -1.21
N VAL A 45 -8.84 11.89 -0.58
CA VAL A 45 -7.52 11.82 -1.24
C VAL A 45 -7.55 10.84 -2.41
N LYS A 46 -8.22 9.71 -2.23
CA LYS A 46 -8.34 8.69 -3.29
C LYS A 46 -9.12 9.22 -4.50
N GLU A 47 -10.20 9.94 -4.26
CA GLU A 47 -11.04 10.53 -5.31
C GLU A 47 -10.29 11.63 -6.05
N GLU A 48 -9.80 12.64 -5.33
CA GLU A 48 -9.19 13.81 -5.94
C GLU A 48 -7.86 13.48 -6.64
N CYS A 49 -6.95 12.80 -5.97
CA CYS A 49 -5.67 12.40 -6.57
C CYS A 49 -5.80 11.26 -7.58
N GLY A 50 -6.85 10.46 -7.47
CA GLY A 50 -7.12 9.31 -8.33
C GLY A 50 -7.85 9.65 -9.63
N SER A 51 -8.34 10.88 -9.81
CA SER A 51 -9.17 11.28 -10.95
C SER A 51 -8.41 11.27 -12.30
N CYS A 52 -7.10 11.47 -12.29
CA CYS A 52 -6.28 11.55 -13.50
C CYS A 52 -5.23 10.43 -13.60
N HIS A 53 -4.70 9.97 -12.48
CA HIS A 53 -3.71 8.89 -12.41
C HIS A 53 -3.87 8.10 -11.11
N LEU A 54 -3.06 7.07 -10.90
CA LEU A 54 -3.03 6.35 -9.64
C LEU A 54 -2.79 7.32 -8.47
N ALA A 55 -3.66 7.31 -7.46
CA ALA A 55 -3.42 8.00 -6.20
C ALA A 55 -2.20 7.36 -5.52
N PHE A 56 -1.04 8.02 -5.58
CA PHE A 56 0.21 7.48 -5.06
C PHE A 56 0.20 7.35 -3.54
N ALA A 57 0.78 6.28 -3.04
CA ALA A 57 0.93 6.06 -1.61
C ALA A 57 1.70 7.21 -0.95
N PRO A 58 1.18 7.80 0.14
CA PRO A 58 1.86 8.92 0.82
C PRO A 58 3.30 8.59 1.25
N SER A 59 3.54 7.32 1.57
CA SER A 59 4.86 6.81 1.98
C SER A 59 5.91 6.78 0.86
N MET A 60 5.57 7.22 -0.35
CA MET A 60 6.52 7.33 -1.47
C MET A 60 7.29 8.65 -1.51
N LEU A 61 6.84 9.67 -0.80
CA LEU A 61 7.53 10.97 -0.72
C LEU A 61 7.59 11.46 0.73
N PRO A 62 8.59 12.28 1.10
CA PRO A 62 8.63 12.89 2.42
C PRO A 62 7.59 13.99 2.58
N ALA A 63 7.24 14.31 3.81
CA ALA A 63 6.24 15.31 4.17
C ALA A 63 6.49 16.68 3.51
N ASN A 64 7.76 17.09 3.41
CA ASN A 64 8.10 18.36 2.76
C ASN A 64 7.80 18.36 1.25
N SER A 65 8.01 17.25 0.55
CA SER A 65 7.65 17.16 -0.87
C SER A 65 6.13 17.24 -1.07
N TRP A 66 5.35 16.56 -0.22
CA TRP A 66 3.90 16.69 -0.24
C TRP A 66 3.42 18.11 0.04
N LYS A 67 3.96 18.79 1.07
CA LYS A 67 3.62 20.20 1.36
C LYS A 67 3.90 21.11 0.19
N ARG A 68 5.06 20.96 -0.46
CA ARG A 68 5.43 21.76 -1.64
C ARG A 68 4.53 21.49 -2.82
N MET A 69 4.16 20.24 -3.06
CA MET A 69 3.24 19.86 -4.13
C MET A 69 1.85 20.45 -3.88
N MET A 70 1.32 20.30 -2.68
CA MET A 70 0.01 20.82 -2.29
C MET A 70 -0.07 22.35 -2.27
N ALA A 71 1.06 23.04 -2.12
CA ALA A 71 1.12 24.49 -2.17
C ALA A 71 1.00 25.08 -3.59
N ASP A 72 1.18 24.26 -4.63
CA ASP A 72 1.14 24.71 -6.02
C ASP A 72 0.43 23.71 -6.95
N LEU A 73 -0.77 23.29 -6.55
CA LEU A 73 -1.60 22.38 -7.36
C LEU A 73 -2.03 22.98 -8.69
N LYS A 74 -2.05 24.29 -8.80
CA LYS A 74 -2.32 24.98 -10.06
C LYS A 74 -1.28 24.68 -11.15
N ASN A 75 -0.05 24.36 -10.73
CA ASN A 75 1.05 23.98 -11.63
C ASN A 75 1.48 22.52 -11.38
N HIS A 76 0.51 21.63 -11.25
CA HIS A 76 0.79 20.21 -11.00
C HIS A 76 1.39 19.56 -12.26
N PHE A 77 2.69 19.77 -12.43
CA PHE A 77 3.48 19.21 -13.54
C PHE A 77 2.97 19.53 -14.96
N GLY A 78 2.29 20.65 -15.11
CA GLY A 78 1.75 21.13 -16.37
C GLY A 78 0.23 21.15 -16.44
N ASP A 79 -0.43 20.54 -15.46
CA ASP A 79 -1.88 20.50 -15.34
C ASP A 79 -2.36 21.32 -14.14
N ASP A 80 -3.58 21.83 -14.19
CA ASP A 80 -4.25 22.46 -13.05
C ASP A 80 -5.03 21.40 -12.26
N ALA A 81 -4.50 21.01 -11.11
CA ALA A 81 -5.11 20.08 -10.17
C ALA A 81 -5.67 20.79 -8.92
N SER A 82 -6.04 22.05 -9.06
CA SER A 82 -6.56 22.86 -7.94
C SER A 82 -7.85 22.27 -7.37
N VAL A 83 -7.95 22.27 -6.07
CA VAL A 83 -9.15 21.95 -5.30
C VAL A 83 -9.48 23.11 -4.35
N ASP A 84 -10.65 23.12 -3.71
CA ASP A 84 -10.98 24.12 -2.72
C ASP A 84 -10.06 24.02 -1.47
N ALA A 85 -10.01 25.10 -0.71
CA ALA A 85 -9.08 25.23 0.43
C ALA A 85 -9.28 24.17 1.53
N ASN A 86 -10.52 23.75 1.78
CA ASN A 86 -10.82 22.74 2.81
C ASN A 86 -10.36 21.36 2.34
N THR A 87 -10.64 21.02 1.09
CA THR A 87 -10.19 19.80 0.43
C THR A 87 -8.65 19.76 0.39
N ALA A 88 -8.00 20.86 -0.05
CA ALA A 88 -6.54 20.96 -0.04
C ALA A 88 -5.93 20.72 1.34
N LYS A 89 -6.55 21.28 2.39
CA LYS A 89 -6.11 21.07 3.77
C LYS A 89 -6.24 19.60 4.18
N THR A 90 -7.38 18.98 3.93
CA THR A 90 -7.65 17.57 4.25
C THR A 90 -6.62 16.65 3.59
N ILE A 91 -6.40 16.86 2.29
CA ILE A 91 -5.41 16.09 1.52
C ILE A 91 -4.01 16.28 2.07
N THR A 92 -3.61 17.54 2.33
CA THR A 92 -2.28 17.86 2.87
C THR A 92 -2.03 17.18 4.20
N ASP A 93 -2.98 17.28 5.13
CA ASP A 93 -2.88 16.69 6.47
C ASP A 93 -2.71 15.16 6.37
N TYR A 94 -3.49 14.50 5.54
CA TYR A 94 -3.40 13.06 5.31
C TYR A 94 -2.04 12.65 4.71
N LEU A 95 -1.60 13.31 3.64
CA LEU A 95 -0.35 13.01 2.97
C LEU A 95 0.85 13.20 3.90
N VAL A 96 0.87 14.29 4.66
CA VAL A 96 1.93 14.61 5.62
C VAL A 96 1.96 13.61 6.76
N ALA A 97 0.82 13.24 7.32
CA ALA A 97 0.74 12.27 8.42
C ALA A 97 1.19 10.86 8.03
N ASN A 98 1.11 10.51 6.75
CA ASN A 98 1.46 9.19 6.21
C ASN A 98 2.71 9.22 5.30
N ALA A 99 3.47 10.30 5.31
CA ALA A 99 4.64 10.50 4.45
C ALA A 99 5.79 9.52 4.76
N ALA A 100 6.76 9.42 3.85
CA ALA A 100 7.90 8.51 3.95
C ALA A 100 8.74 8.71 5.22
N ASP A 101 8.82 9.93 5.72
CA ASP A 101 9.63 10.35 6.87
C ASP A 101 8.84 10.44 8.19
N THR A 102 7.57 10.04 8.22
CA THR A 102 6.72 10.14 9.42
C THR A 102 6.61 8.86 10.24
N GLY A 103 7.37 7.82 9.93
CA GLY A 103 7.46 6.73 10.86
C GLY A 103 7.71 5.33 10.30
N GLY A 104 8.91 4.84 10.52
CA GLY A 104 9.27 3.44 10.74
C GLY A 104 8.86 2.40 9.71
N ARG A 105 8.56 2.81 8.49
CA ARG A 105 8.20 1.87 7.43
C ARG A 105 9.46 1.47 6.65
N ARG A 106 9.88 0.24 6.78
CA ARG A 106 11.09 -0.32 6.14
C ARG A 106 11.28 0.06 4.66
N TYR A 107 10.17 0.24 3.93
CA TYR A 107 10.22 0.53 2.50
C TYR A 107 10.44 2.02 2.22
N SER A 108 9.83 2.88 3.02
CA SER A 108 10.04 4.32 2.95
C SER A 108 11.50 4.67 3.24
N ASP A 109 12.12 4.04 4.23
CA ASP A 109 13.53 4.24 4.56
C ASP A 109 14.44 3.90 3.37
N LYS A 110 14.15 2.80 2.69
CA LYS A 110 14.90 2.41 1.48
C LYS A 110 14.66 3.39 0.32
N LEU A 111 13.44 3.89 0.15
CA LEU A 111 13.10 4.83 -0.90
C LEU A 111 13.81 6.17 -0.66
N MET A 112 13.90 6.59 0.60
CA MET A 112 14.55 7.82 1.04
C MET A 112 16.09 7.73 1.10
N GLY A 113 16.67 6.55 0.83
CA GLY A 113 18.11 6.34 0.93
C GLY A 113 18.92 7.34 0.11
N GLY A 114 19.82 8.06 0.75
CA GLY A 114 20.66 9.09 0.13
C GLY A 114 20.02 10.47 -0.02
N MET A 115 18.82 10.67 0.54
CA MET A 115 18.11 11.95 0.51
C MET A 115 17.80 12.46 1.91
N THR A 116 17.58 13.76 1.99
CA THR A 116 16.99 14.42 3.17
C THR A 116 15.57 14.88 2.81
N ALA A 117 14.75 15.13 3.83
CA ALA A 117 13.40 15.65 3.62
C ALA A 117 13.39 16.98 2.85
N THR A 118 14.48 17.75 2.91
CA THR A 118 14.60 19.07 2.27
C THR A 118 15.06 19.01 0.81
N ASN A 119 15.83 17.97 0.40
CA ASN A 119 16.34 17.85 -0.96
C ASN A 119 15.61 16.81 -1.82
N ALA A 120 14.56 16.18 -1.29
CA ALA A 120 13.77 15.23 -2.03
C ALA A 120 13.00 15.93 -3.18
N PRO A 121 12.94 15.29 -4.37
CA PRO A 121 12.19 15.82 -5.51
C PRO A 121 10.68 15.76 -5.24
N LEU A 122 9.91 16.44 -6.09
CA LEU A 122 8.44 16.36 -6.09
C LEU A 122 7.93 15.12 -6.82
N ARG A 123 8.68 14.62 -7.80
CA ARG A 123 8.28 13.45 -8.59
C ARG A 123 8.89 12.18 -8.00
N ILE A 124 8.05 11.18 -7.77
CA ILE A 124 8.49 9.83 -7.37
C ILE A 124 9.48 9.26 -8.39
N THR A 125 9.26 9.52 -9.67
CA THR A 125 10.10 9.07 -10.78
C THR A 125 11.47 9.74 -10.86
N GLU A 126 11.74 10.74 -10.04
CA GLU A 126 13.04 11.42 -9.90
C GLU A 126 13.81 10.97 -8.66
N LEU A 127 13.22 10.11 -7.83
CA LEU A 127 13.90 9.56 -6.67
C LEU A 127 15.11 8.72 -7.11
N PRO A 128 16.28 8.84 -6.44
CA PRO A 128 17.49 8.08 -6.78
C PRO A 128 17.26 6.55 -6.81
N ARG A 129 16.43 6.06 -5.89
CA ARG A 129 16.08 4.65 -5.87
C ARG A 129 15.25 4.26 -7.08
N TRP A 130 14.20 5.02 -7.40
CA TRP A 130 13.37 4.78 -8.57
C TRP A 130 14.21 4.72 -9.85
N THR A 131 15.08 5.72 -10.05
CA THR A 131 15.98 5.80 -11.20
C THR A 131 16.90 4.58 -11.30
N ARG A 132 17.43 4.12 -10.16
CA ARG A 132 18.29 2.94 -10.11
C ARG A 132 17.56 1.65 -10.48
N GLU A 133 16.34 1.47 -10.00
CA GLU A 133 15.54 0.27 -10.25
C GLU A 133 15.06 0.21 -11.70
N HIS A 134 14.70 1.34 -12.29
CA HIS A 134 14.22 1.41 -13.66
C HIS A 134 15.31 1.66 -14.72
N ARG A 135 16.60 1.68 -14.34
CA ARG A 135 17.71 2.00 -15.26
C ARG A 135 17.86 1.04 -16.45
N LYS A 136 17.27 -0.14 -16.36
CA LYS A 136 17.32 -1.17 -17.42
C LYS A 136 16.11 -1.12 -18.34
N VAL A 137 15.10 -0.35 -18.01
CA VAL A 137 13.91 -0.18 -18.88
C VAL A 137 14.31 0.66 -20.08
N PRO A 138 14.22 0.14 -21.30
CA PRO A 138 14.68 0.86 -22.47
C PRO A 138 13.72 1.97 -22.86
N ASP A 139 14.23 2.97 -23.59
CA ASP A 139 13.47 4.16 -23.94
C ASP A 139 12.20 3.88 -24.77
N TRP A 140 12.17 2.83 -25.55
CA TRP A 140 11.01 2.47 -26.35
C TRP A 140 9.83 1.98 -25.50
N GLU A 141 10.09 1.32 -24.35
CA GLU A 141 9.04 0.97 -23.38
C GLU A 141 8.38 2.24 -22.82
N TRP A 142 9.17 3.23 -22.40
CA TRP A 142 8.63 4.49 -21.90
C TRP A 142 7.77 5.25 -22.94
N LYS A 143 8.04 5.03 -24.22
CA LYS A 143 7.32 5.64 -25.36
C LYS A 143 6.13 4.79 -25.82
N HIS A 144 5.93 3.61 -25.25
CA HIS A 144 4.82 2.76 -25.65
C HIS A 144 3.47 3.45 -25.38
N LYS A 145 2.52 3.29 -26.31
CA LYS A 145 1.21 3.96 -26.28
C LYS A 145 0.41 3.71 -25.00
N ASP A 146 0.61 2.54 -24.36
CA ASP A 146 -0.10 2.15 -23.15
C ASP A 146 0.63 2.62 -21.89
N VAL A 147 1.91 2.97 -21.96
CA VAL A 147 2.68 3.54 -20.83
C VAL A 147 2.46 5.04 -20.74
N ARG A 148 2.60 5.77 -21.84
CA ARG A 148 2.42 7.23 -21.96
C ARG A 148 3.37 8.09 -21.12
N THR A 149 3.53 7.76 -19.84
CA THR A 149 4.34 8.52 -18.87
C THR A 149 4.96 7.58 -17.85
N LYS A 150 6.13 7.97 -17.33
CA LYS A 150 6.82 7.23 -16.25
C LYS A 150 6.01 7.15 -14.95
N ALA A 151 5.00 8.00 -14.79
CA ALA A 151 4.10 7.99 -13.64
C ALA A 151 2.95 6.96 -13.76
N ASN A 152 2.79 6.33 -14.92
CA ASN A 152 1.79 5.28 -15.11
C ASN A 152 2.32 3.92 -14.63
N CYS A 153 2.44 3.77 -13.31
CA CYS A 153 2.99 2.57 -12.67
C CYS A 153 2.20 1.30 -13.02
N THR A 154 0.88 1.43 -13.17
CA THR A 154 -0.02 0.31 -13.47
C THR A 154 0.18 -0.28 -14.87
N ALA A 155 0.86 0.42 -15.77
CA ALA A 155 1.19 -0.11 -17.08
C ALA A 155 2.20 -1.28 -17.03
N CYS A 156 3.01 -1.34 -15.97
CA CYS A 156 4.04 -2.37 -15.79
C CYS A 156 3.82 -3.17 -14.50
N HIS A 157 3.35 -2.52 -13.42
CA HIS A 157 3.09 -3.14 -12.13
C HIS A 157 1.59 -3.40 -11.96
N ALA A 158 1.13 -4.61 -12.28
CA ALA A 158 -0.28 -4.97 -12.27
C ALA A 158 -0.97 -4.70 -10.91
N ASP A 159 -0.24 -4.91 -9.82
CA ASP A 159 -0.74 -4.76 -8.45
C ASP A 159 -0.39 -3.41 -7.80
N ALA A 160 0.07 -2.42 -8.58
CA ALA A 160 0.41 -1.09 -8.07
C ALA A 160 -0.76 -0.41 -7.34
N ALA A 161 -1.99 -0.60 -7.81
CA ALA A 161 -3.19 -0.08 -7.15
C ALA A 161 -3.45 -0.72 -5.78
N LEU A 162 -2.91 -1.91 -5.54
CA LEU A 162 -2.93 -2.62 -4.26
C LEU A 162 -1.70 -2.31 -3.40
N GLY A 163 -0.77 -1.51 -3.91
CA GLY A 163 0.45 -1.09 -3.22
C GLY A 163 1.66 -2.00 -3.44
N TYR A 164 1.58 -2.98 -4.34
CA TYR A 164 2.67 -3.89 -4.64
C TYR A 164 3.37 -3.49 -5.95
N TYR A 165 4.71 -3.39 -5.88
CA TYR A 165 5.56 -2.98 -6.98
C TYR A 165 6.67 -4.01 -7.26
N ASP A 166 6.54 -5.21 -6.73
CA ASP A 166 7.41 -6.34 -7.04
C ASP A 166 7.04 -6.88 -8.44
N GLU A 167 8.04 -7.31 -9.19
CA GLU A 167 7.89 -8.01 -10.48
C GLU A 167 7.65 -9.51 -10.26
#